data_2545a8db47e8a3ac90e83744a355c95a
#
_entry.id   2545a8db47e8a3ac90e83744a355c95a
#
_cell.length_a   1.000
_cell.length_b   1.000
_cell.length_c   1.000
_cell.angle_alpha   90.00
_cell.angle_beta   90.00
_cell.angle_gamma   90.00
#
_symmetry.space_group_name_H-M   'P 1'
#
loop_
_entity.id
_entity.type
_entity.pdbx_description
1 polymer ?
#
loop_
_entity_poly.entity_id
_entity_poly.type
_entity_poly.pdbx_seq_one_letter_code
_entity_poly.pdbx_strand_id
1 'polypeptide(L)'
;MNVSKSTLTFSGGKRVSQLYADCPINLLQNSVNTLVFNRNYLKIDENYFGEINYHKKAENGFEFTVNLLYEDRIPLENTTNFAFVYYTEQKFTPNYPIEKLSQNFPRHQAFVTSIELKYQPGQKYIQFPKYKFSLGSKAPVFQFNYDKGIPKVFGSDENFDKWNFAIHDKFNFHLAGEMVAHMDIGGFLNNKQVYIQDFKHFNGHKNIFVPDYENTFLNALYYANSTTAPFYSALYLQHHFNGALTNKIPLFKKLNWNLVAGANGFYASSGDHYFEAFGGLENILKILRVDVGKSFGNVYMLQPLFIRVGLNGLIGSKITFGKK
;
A
#
# COMPACT_ATOMS: atom_id res chain seq x y z
N MET A 1 0.38 -14.10 -33.75
CA MET A 1 0.55 -12.72 -33.28
C MET A 1 0.95 -12.80 -31.82
N ASN A 2 2.17 -12.39 -31.48
CA ASN A 2 2.73 -12.59 -30.14
C ASN A 2 1.97 -11.73 -29.11
N VAL A 3 1.61 -12.29 -27.97
CA VAL A 3 1.00 -11.57 -26.83
C VAL A 3 2.04 -10.72 -26.09
N SER A 4 3.31 -10.80 -26.48
CA SER A 4 4.35 -9.91 -25.99
C SER A 4 4.04 -8.48 -26.42
N LYS A 5 3.60 -7.68 -25.46
CA LYS A 5 3.29 -6.25 -25.68
C LYS A 5 4.37 -5.41 -24.99
N SER A 6 5.01 -4.55 -25.74
CA SER A 6 5.89 -3.51 -25.20
C SER A 6 5.21 -2.13 -25.38
N THR A 7 5.34 -1.30 -24.36
CA THR A 7 4.80 0.05 -24.36
C THR A 7 5.87 1.00 -23.85
N LEU A 8 6.10 2.07 -24.55
CA LEU A 8 6.94 3.18 -24.11
C LEU A 8 6.04 4.40 -23.92
N THR A 9 6.06 4.97 -22.72
CA THR A 9 5.21 6.11 -22.35
C THR A 9 6.09 7.27 -21.92
N PHE A 10 5.78 8.44 -22.41
CA PHE A 10 6.36 9.70 -21.96
C PHE A 10 5.28 10.52 -21.29
N SER A 11 5.56 11.02 -20.10
CA SER A 11 4.65 11.89 -19.37
C SER A 11 5.43 13.02 -18.69
N GLY A 12 4.77 14.13 -18.46
CA GLY A 12 5.39 15.27 -17.80
C GLY A 12 4.38 16.40 -17.58
N GLY A 13 4.72 17.26 -16.65
CA GLY A 13 3.88 18.40 -16.32
C GLY A 13 3.93 18.75 -14.84
N LYS A 14 2.84 19.28 -14.33
CA LYS A 14 2.64 19.65 -12.92
C LYS A 14 1.56 18.76 -12.32
N ARG A 15 1.81 18.20 -11.15
CA ARG A 15 0.83 17.39 -10.40
C ARG A 15 0.93 17.65 -8.91
N VAL A 16 -0.16 17.34 -8.20
CA VAL A 16 -0.15 17.17 -6.74
C VAL A 16 -0.22 15.69 -6.47
N SER A 17 0.71 15.18 -5.68
CA SER A 17 0.80 13.75 -5.33
C SER A 17 0.84 13.55 -3.82
N GLN A 18 0.57 12.31 -3.39
CA GLN A 18 0.75 11.93 -2.00
C GLN A 18 2.23 11.65 -1.74
N LEU A 19 2.77 12.07 -0.58
CA LEU A 19 4.14 11.75 -0.16
C LEU A 19 4.40 10.24 -0.13
N TYR A 20 3.37 9.47 0.17
CA TYR A 20 3.38 8.01 0.10
C TYR A 20 2.37 7.56 -0.96
N ALA A 21 2.87 7.09 -2.10
CA ALA A 21 2.03 6.76 -3.27
C ALA A 21 0.99 5.66 -2.99
N ASP A 22 1.35 4.68 -2.16
CA ASP A 22 0.46 3.57 -1.75
C ASP A 22 -0.28 3.86 -0.43
N CYS A 23 -0.40 5.14 -0.05
CA CYS A 23 -1.08 5.55 1.18
C CYS A 23 -2.49 4.95 1.26
N PRO A 24 -2.84 4.29 2.37
CA PRO A 24 -4.15 3.64 2.54
C PRO A 24 -5.30 4.64 2.73
N ILE A 25 -5.02 5.93 2.84
CA ILE A 25 -6.03 6.98 3.01
C ILE A 25 -6.50 7.49 1.65
N ASN A 26 -7.78 7.37 1.37
CA ASN A 26 -8.39 7.98 0.19
C ASN A 26 -8.91 9.40 0.47
N LEU A 27 -9.20 10.15 -0.60
CA LEU A 27 -9.65 11.55 -0.52
C LEU A 27 -10.94 11.70 0.31
N LEU A 28 -11.92 10.82 0.13
CA LEU A 28 -13.18 10.89 0.86
C LEU A 28 -12.96 10.70 2.36
N GLN A 29 -12.19 9.67 2.73
CA GLN A 29 -11.86 9.39 4.11
C GLN A 29 -11.09 10.55 4.74
N ASN A 30 -10.12 11.13 4.02
CA ASN A 30 -9.40 12.29 4.52
C ASN A 30 -10.30 13.51 4.69
N SER A 31 -11.23 13.75 3.76
CA SER A 31 -12.20 14.85 3.87
C SER A 31 -13.07 14.72 5.12
N VAL A 32 -13.58 13.52 5.42
CA VAL A 32 -14.33 13.28 6.66
C VAL A 32 -13.47 13.53 7.89
N ASN A 33 -12.23 13.00 7.92
CA ASN A 33 -11.32 13.20 9.04
C ASN A 33 -10.95 14.68 9.25
N THR A 34 -10.77 15.41 8.17
CA THR A 34 -10.43 16.85 8.21
C THR A 34 -11.61 17.66 8.72
N LEU A 35 -12.80 17.48 8.14
CA LEU A 35 -13.98 18.28 8.43
C LEU A 35 -14.61 17.99 9.81
N VAL A 36 -14.53 16.73 10.26
CA VAL A 36 -15.17 16.33 11.52
C VAL A 36 -14.19 16.26 12.69
N PHE A 37 -12.92 15.86 12.45
CA PHE A 37 -11.96 15.57 13.52
C PHE A 37 -10.73 16.47 13.53
N ASN A 38 -10.63 17.51 12.69
CA ASN A 38 -9.44 18.36 12.55
C ASN A 38 -8.16 17.58 12.21
N ARG A 39 -8.29 16.44 11.51
CA ARG A 39 -7.18 15.54 11.21
C ARG A 39 -6.94 15.44 9.71
N ASN A 40 -5.89 16.08 9.22
CA ASN A 40 -5.40 15.86 7.86
C ASN A 40 -4.40 14.69 7.87
N TYR A 41 -4.82 13.52 7.41
CA TYR A 41 -3.96 12.33 7.32
C TYR A 41 -3.32 12.17 5.94
N LEU A 42 -3.92 12.76 4.91
CA LEU A 42 -3.36 12.78 3.57
C LEU A 42 -2.28 13.86 3.49
N LYS A 43 -1.04 13.45 3.26
CA LYS A 43 0.11 14.34 3.11
C LYS A 43 0.46 14.43 1.63
N ILE A 44 0.51 15.63 1.10
CA ILE A 44 0.66 15.89 -0.33
C ILE A 44 1.80 16.87 -0.59
N ASP A 45 2.37 16.76 -1.77
CA ASP A 45 3.32 17.71 -2.33
C ASP A 45 2.92 18.12 -3.76
N GLU A 46 3.51 19.18 -4.24
CA GLU A 46 3.41 19.63 -5.63
C GLU A 46 4.67 19.26 -6.37
N ASN A 47 4.54 18.62 -7.54
CA ASN A 47 5.68 18.18 -8.32
C ASN A 47 5.62 18.68 -9.74
N TYR A 48 6.72 19.26 -10.23
CA TYR A 48 6.97 19.35 -11.67
C TYR A 48 7.75 18.10 -12.07
N PHE A 49 7.23 17.31 -12.99
CA PHE A 49 7.80 16.02 -13.31
C PHE A 49 7.99 15.76 -14.79
N GLY A 50 8.97 14.92 -15.08
CA GLY A 50 9.20 14.28 -16.37
C GLY A 50 9.45 12.79 -16.18
N GLU A 51 8.76 11.95 -16.93
CA GLU A 51 8.79 10.50 -16.76
C GLU A 51 8.88 9.77 -18.08
N ILE A 52 9.76 8.77 -18.14
CA ILE A 52 9.87 7.82 -19.25
C ILE A 52 9.63 6.43 -18.66
N ASN A 53 8.59 5.76 -19.12
CA ASN A 53 8.24 4.43 -18.66
C ASN A 53 8.27 3.45 -19.82
N TYR A 54 9.09 2.40 -19.72
CA TYR A 54 9.09 1.27 -20.62
C TYR A 54 8.55 0.04 -19.91
N HIS A 55 7.48 -0.53 -20.43
CA HIS A 55 6.86 -1.74 -19.91
C HIS A 55 6.81 -2.81 -20.98
N LYS A 56 7.18 -4.05 -20.63
CA LYS A 56 7.11 -5.21 -21.49
C LYS A 56 6.49 -6.39 -20.74
N LYS A 57 5.46 -6.97 -21.36
CA LYS A 57 4.81 -8.20 -20.88
C LYS A 57 5.07 -9.33 -21.84
N ALA A 58 5.61 -10.45 -21.32
CA ALA A 58 5.87 -11.66 -22.08
C ALA A 58 4.76 -12.71 -21.87
N GLU A 59 4.63 -13.64 -22.80
CA GLU A 59 3.61 -14.71 -22.75
C GLU A 59 3.82 -15.70 -21.60
N ASN A 60 5.05 -15.85 -21.12
CA ASN A 60 5.38 -16.78 -20.01
C ASN A 60 5.00 -16.23 -18.62
N GLY A 61 4.34 -15.07 -18.55
CA GLY A 61 3.98 -14.42 -17.30
C GLY A 61 5.06 -13.51 -16.70
N PHE A 62 6.13 -13.27 -17.47
CA PHE A 62 7.17 -12.30 -17.08
C PHE A 62 6.78 -10.90 -17.54
N GLU A 63 6.87 -9.94 -16.63
CA GLU A 63 6.69 -8.51 -16.89
C GLU A 63 7.94 -7.77 -16.43
N PHE A 64 8.39 -6.82 -17.24
CA PHE A 64 9.55 -5.99 -16.99
C PHE A 64 9.17 -4.54 -17.19
N THR A 65 9.47 -3.71 -16.19
CA THR A 65 9.25 -2.26 -16.26
C THR A 65 10.52 -1.53 -15.91
N VAL A 66 10.87 -0.51 -16.69
CA VAL A 66 11.89 0.48 -16.34
C VAL A 66 11.24 1.84 -16.32
N ASN A 67 11.46 2.57 -15.26
CA ASN A 67 10.96 3.92 -15.09
C ASN A 67 12.11 4.88 -14.81
N LEU A 68 12.16 5.99 -15.55
CA LEU A 68 13.05 7.12 -15.29
C LEU A 68 12.16 8.30 -14.91
N LEU A 69 12.26 8.75 -13.68
CA LEU A 69 11.42 9.79 -13.12
C LEU A 69 12.29 10.94 -12.61
N TYR A 70 12.06 12.13 -13.16
CA TYR A 70 12.52 13.38 -12.59
C TYR A 70 11.37 14.11 -11.92
N GLU A 71 11.60 14.64 -10.73
CA GLU A 71 10.64 15.47 -9.99
C GLU A 71 11.33 16.64 -9.30
N ASP A 72 10.74 17.83 -9.41
CA ASP A 72 11.01 18.97 -8.52
C ASP A 72 9.91 19.00 -7.49
N ARG A 73 10.21 18.53 -6.28
CA ARG A 73 9.26 18.28 -5.18
C ARG A 73 9.14 19.50 -4.29
N ILE A 74 7.98 20.10 -4.27
CA ILE A 74 7.68 21.34 -3.56
C ILE A 74 6.76 21.02 -2.38
N PRO A 75 7.18 21.30 -1.14
CA PRO A 75 6.34 21.10 0.02
C PRO A 75 5.12 22.03 -0.04
N LEU A 76 3.97 21.49 0.36
CA LEU A 76 2.73 22.25 0.47
C LEU A 76 2.36 22.48 1.93
N GLU A 77 1.78 23.63 2.20
CA GLU A 77 1.15 23.93 3.48
C GLU A 77 -0.38 23.81 3.37
N ASN A 78 -1.04 23.60 4.49
CA ASN A 78 -2.50 23.64 4.52
C ASN A 78 -2.98 25.06 4.17
N THR A 79 -3.81 25.18 3.17
CA THR A 79 -4.41 26.47 2.77
C THR A 79 -5.57 26.88 3.66
N THR A 80 -6.15 25.94 4.40
CA THR A 80 -7.25 26.17 5.33
C THR A 80 -7.14 25.20 6.51
N ASN A 81 -7.68 25.60 7.64
CA ASN A 81 -7.88 24.77 8.82
C ASN A 81 -9.38 24.64 9.16
N PHE A 82 -10.24 24.88 8.17
CA PHE A 82 -11.68 24.80 8.33
C PHE A 82 -12.14 23.37 8.69
N ALA A 83 -12.99 23.28 9.71
CA ALA A 83 -13.70 22.06 10.09
C ALA A 83 -15.10 22.41 10.60
N PHE A 84 -16.02 21.46 10.56
CA PHE A 84 -17.37 21.66 11.10
C PHE A 84 -17.40 21.61 12.64
N VAL A 85 -16.47 20.88 13.23
CA VAL A 85 -16.33 20.75 14.70
C VAL A 85 -14.96 21.25 15.10
N TYR A 86 -14.93 22.23 15.99
CA TYR A 86 -13.69 22.77 16.54
C TYR A 86 -13.42 22.16 17.89
N TYR A 87 -12.26 21.51 18.02
CA TYR A 87 -11.78 20.99 19.29
C TYR A 87 -10.77 22.00 19.87
N THR A 88 -11.06 22.55 21.04
CA THR A 88 -10.23 23.60 21.67
C THR A 88 -8.79 23.17 21.95
N GLU A 89 -8.59 21.88 22.25
CA GLU A 89 -7.26 21.35 22.58
C GLU A 89 -6.55 20.69 21.39
N GLN A 90 -7.22 20.56 20.25
CA GLN A 90 -6.70 19.82 19.11
C GLN A 90 -6.38 20.74 17.94
N LYS A 91 -5.08 21.00 17.73
CA LYS A 91 -4.61 21.74 16.56
C LYS A 91 -4.83 20.92 15.28
N PHE A 92 -5.13 21.60 14.19
CA PHE A 92 -5.21 21.02 12.86
C PHE A 92 -3.86 20.41 12.46
N THR A 93 -3.86 19.16 11.97
CA THR A 93 -2.60 18.48 11.61
C THR A 93 -1.97 19.10 10.36
N PRO A 94 -0.66 19.44 10.41
CA PRO A 94 0.05 19.99 9.26
C PRO A 94 0.10 19.03 8.07
N ASN A 95 0.52 19.52 6.91
CA ASN A 95 0.63 18.70 5.69
C ASN A 95 1.91 17.86 5.60
N TYR A 96 2.63 17.70 6.69
CA TYR A 96 3.77 16.77 6.79
C TYR A 96 3.56 15.79 7.96
N PRO A 97 4.18 14.59 7.92
CA PRO A 97 4.00 13.58 8.96
C PRO A 97 4.82 13.94 10.21
N ILE A 98 4.15 14.52 11.21
CA ILE A 98 4.77 14.97 12.48
C ILE A 98 5.36 13.82 13.31
N GLU A 99 4.95 12.59 13.03
CA GLU A 99 5.48 11.39 13.70
C GLU A 99 6.89 11.03 13.22
N LYS A 100 7.31 11.57 12.07
CA LYS A 100 8.60 11.27 11.44
C LYS A 100 9.45 12.51 11.17
N LEU A 101 8.82 13.65 10.99
CA LEU A 101 9.47 14.93 10.67
C LEU A 101 9.10 15.98 11.72
N SER A 102 10.08 16.76 12.17
CA SER A 102 9.87 17.90 13.07
C SER A 102 9.36 19.14 12.35
N GLN A 103 9.55 19.21 11.04
CA GLN A 103 9.10 20.31 10.17
C GLN A 103 8.82 19.74 8.77
N ASN A 104 8.22 20.56 7.88
CA ASN A 104 8.03 20.16 6.49
C ASN A 104 9.37 19.90 5.81
N PHE A 105 9.37 18.99 4.81
CA PHE A 105 10.56 18.72 4.03
C PHE A 105 10.93 19.96 3.17
N PRO A 106 12.23 20.22 2.91
CA PRO A 106 12.63 21.30 2.01
C PRO A 106 12.31 20.93 0.56
N ARG A 107 12.06 21.95 -0.29
CA ARG A 107 12.04 21.75 -1.75
C ARG A 107 13.33 21.09 -2.19
N HIS A 108 13.22 20.04 -2.97
CA HIS A 108 14.36 19.30 -3.48
C HIS A 108 14.03 18.69 -4.85
N GLN A 109 15.07 18.36 -5.60
CA GLN A 109 14.96 17.68 -6.88
C GLN A 109 15.31 16.20 -6.72
N ALA A 110 14.56 15.34 -7.39
CA ALA A 110 14.75 13.90 -7.38
C ALA A 110 14.88 13.37 -8.82
N PHE A 111 15.91 12.56 -9.06
CA PHE A 111 16.00 11.74 -10.26
C PHE A 111 16.11 10.29 -9.85
N VAL A 112 15.02 9.56 -10.03
CA VAL A 112 14.89 8.17 -9.58
C VAL A 112 14.74 7.25 -10.79
N THR A 113 15.56 6.21 -10.83
CA THR A 113 15.47 5.12 -11.79
C THR A 113 14.92 3.90 -11.08
N SER A 114 13.82 3.34 -11.58
CA SER A 114 13.18 2.14 -11.03
C SER A 114 13.19 1.01 -12.03
N ILE A 115 13.49 -0.20 -11.54
CA ILE A 115 13.39 -1.45 -12.30
C ILE A 115 12.42 -2.35 -11.54
N GLU A 116 11.38 -2.81 -12.22
CA GLU A 116 10.42 -3.78 -11.69
C GLU A 116 10.43 -5.03 -12.55
N LEU A 117 10.61 -6.18 -11.90
CA LEU A 117 10.48 -7.51 -12.49
C LEU A 117 9.31 -8.19 -11.80
N LYS A 118 8.31 -8.63 -12.57
CA LYS A 118 7.19 -9.39 -12.06
C LYS A 118 7.09 -10.70 -12.82
N TYR A 119 6.92 -11.79 -12.10
CA TYR A 119 6.81 -13.11 -12.69
C TYR A 119 5.69 -13.93 -12.04
N GLN A 120 4.78 -14.41 -12.87
CA GLN A 120 3.74 -15.36 -12.45
C GLN A 120 3.77 -16.55 -13.42
N PRO A 121 4.35 -17.68 -13.03
CA PRO A 121 4.45 -18.87 -13.88
C PRO A 121 3.09 -19.50 -14.17
N GLY A 122 3.03 -20.38 -15.16
CA GLY A 122 1.83 -21.17 -15.46
C GLY A 122 0.68 -20.37 -16.06
N GLN A 123 0.96 -19.28 -16.76
CA GLN A 123 -0.05 -18.49 -17.46
C GLN A 123 -0.80 -19.35 -18.48
N LYS A 124 -2.13 -19.29 -18.41
CA LYS A 124 -3.01 -19.98 -19.36
C LYS A 124 -3.63 -18.98 -20.31
N TYR A 125 -3.82 -19.39 -21.56
CA TYR A 125 -4.38 -18.55 -22.61
C TYR A 125 -5.48 -19.28 -23.38
N ILE A 126 -6.50 -18.54 -23.79
CA ILE A 126 -7.43 -18.96 -24.86
C ILE A 126 -6.95 -18.28 -26.14
N GLN A 127 -6.73 -19.08 -27.18
CA GLN A 127 -6.34 -18.59 -28.49
C GLN A 127 -7.58 -18.37 -29.36
N PHE A 128 -7.76 -17.13 -29.81
CA PHE A 128 -8.71 -16.76 -30.85
C PHE A 128 -7.97 -16.51 -32.18
N PRO A 129 -8.62 -16.49 -33.34
CA PRO A 129 -7.96 -16.28 -34.63
C PRO A 129 -7.14 -14.98 -34.73
N LYS A 130 -7.55 -13.91 -34.01
CA LYS A 130 -6.93 -12.59 -34.08
C LYS A 130 -6.24 -12.15 -32.79
N TYR A 131 -6.52 -12.80 -31.65
CA TYR A 131 -5.97 -12.39 -30.35
C TYR A 131 -5.94 -13.59 -29.39
N LYS A 132 -5.09 -13.46 -28.34
CA LYS A 132 -5.05 -14.38 -27.21
C LYS A 132 -5.63 -13.66 -26.00
N PHE A 133 -6.43 -14.38 -25.22
CA PHE A 133 -6.96 -13.91 -23.96
C PHE A 133 -6.30 -14.66 -22.79
N SER A 134 -5.70 -13.92 -21.84
CA SER A 134 -5.11 -14.54 -20.65
C SER A 134 -6.20 -14.94 -19.67
N LEU A 135 -6.16 -16.19 -19.23
CA LEU A 135 -6.97 -16.71 -18.12
C LEU A 135 -6.27 -16.53 -16.76
N GLY A 136 -5.04 -15.99 -16.77
CA GLY A 136 -4.21 -15.87 -15.58
C GLY A 136 -3.54 -17.19 -15.18
N SER A 137 -3.02 -17.21 -13.97
CA SER A 137 -2.37 -18.35 -13.34
C SER A 137 -2.84 -18.49 -11.89
N LYS A 138 -2.75 -19.70 -11.35
CA LYS A 138 -2.93 -19.98 -9.92
C LYS A 138 -1.61 -20.02 -9.14
N ALA A 139 -0.49 -19.82 -9.81
CA ALA A 139 0.82 -19.81 -9.19
C ALA A 139 1.07 -18.48 -8.46
N PRO A 140 1.97 -18.46 -7.46
CA PRO A 140 2.41 -17.26 -6.81
C PRO A 140 2.89 -16.18 -7.78
N VAL A 141 2.68 -14.93 -7.40
CA VAL A 141 3.28 -13.77 -8.06
C VAL A 141 4.57 -13.44 -7.33
N PHE A 142 5.67 -13.41 -8.05
CA PHE A 142 6.98 -12.96 -7.59
C PHE A 142 7.22 -11.56 -8.17
N GLN A 143 7.65 -10.63 -7.32
CA GLN A 143 7.95 -9.27 -7.75
C GLN A 143 9.28 -8.84 -7.14
N PHE A 144 10.14 -8.25 -7.96
CA PHE A 144 11.38 -7.63 -7.52
C PHE A 144 11.41 -6.19 -8.01
N ASN A 145 11.69 -5.26 -7.10
CA ASN A 145 11.83 -3.85 -7.39
C ASN A 145 13.22 -3.37 -6.96
N TYR A 146 13.81 -2.52 -7.77
CA TYR A 146 15.02 -1.80 -7.43
C TYR A 146 14.87 -0.34 -7.83
N ASP A 147 15.02 0.56 -6.84
CA ASP A 147 14.94 1.99 -7.02
C ASP A 147 16.28 2.62 -6.67
N LYS A 148 16.75 3.51 -7.53
CA LYS A 148 17.99 4.25 -7.36
C LYS A 148 17.76 5.74 -7.50
N GLY A 149 17.97 6.49 -6.41
CA GLY A 149 18.12 7.94 -6.42
C GLY A 149 19.51 8.33 -6.88
N ILE A 150 19.64 9.00 -8.02
CA ILE A 150 20.92 9.33 -8.64
C ILE A 150 21.23 10.81 -8.36
N PRO A 151 22.29 11.10 -7.57
CA PRO A 151 22.63 12.47 -7.21
C PRO A 151 23.18 13.26 -8.39
N LYS A 152 22.94 14.57 -8.38
CA LYS A 152 23.46 15.57 -9.30
C LYS A 152 22.91 15.51 -10.74
N VAL A 153 22.26 14.42 -11.15
CA VAL A 153 21.61 14.34 -12.47
C VAL A 153 20.38 15.24 -12.47
N PHE A 154 20.31 16.19 -13.39
CA PHE A 154 19.30 17.25 -13.43
C PHE A 154 19.12 18.03 -12.11
N GLY A 155 20.18 18.13 -11.31
CA GLY A 155 20.12 18.79 -10.01
C GLY A 155 19.62 17.95 -8.85
N SER A 156 19.47 16.64 -9.04
CA SER A 156 18.93 15.72 -8.02
C SER A 156 19.74 15.75 -6.71
N ASP A 157 19.00 15.88 -5.61
CA ASP A 157 19.50 15.83 -4.24
C ASP A 157 19.47 14.40 -3.66
N GLU A 158 18.79 13.46 -4.34
CA GLU A 158 18.62 12.07 -3.90
C GLU A 158 19.90 11.25 -4.07
N ASN A 159 20.21 10.41 -3.09
CA ASN A 159 21.34 9.47 -3.14
C ASN A 159 21.00 8.21 -2.34
N PHE A 160 20.30 7.28 -2.97
CA PHE A 160 19.92 6.01 -2.34
C PHE A 160 19.86 4.86 -3.35
N ASP A 161 19.97 3.64 -2.82
CA ASP A 161 19.72 2.39 -3.52
C ASP A 161 18.79 1.54 -2.65
N LYS A 162 17.58 1.27 -3.11
CA LYS A 162 16.55 0.50 -2.41
C LYS A 162 16.15 -0.71 -3.23
N TRP A 163 16.03 -1.85 -2.60
CA TRP A 163 15.56 -3.08 -3.23
C TRP A 163 14.40 -3.67 -2.43
N ASN A 164 13.57 -4.42 -3.13
CA ASN A 164 12.42 -5.10 -2.55
C ASN A 164 12.12 -6.37 -3.34
N PHE A 165 11.82 -7.45 -2.63
CA PHE A 165 11.32 -8.69 -3.19
C PHE A 165 10.03 -9.08 -2.48
N ALA A 166 8.98 -9.30 -3.25
CA ALA A 166 7.66 -9.66 -2.73
C ALA A 166 7.14 -10.96 -3.35
N ILE A 167 6.42 -11.71 -2.54
CA ILE A 167 5.67 -12.90 -2.96
C ILE A 167 4.23 -12.72 -2.52
N HIS A 168 3.31 -12.89 -3.45
CA HIS A 168 1.87 -12.87 -3.18
C HIS A 168 1.23 -14.15 -3.72
N ASP A 169 0.42 -14.80 -2.89
CA ASP A 169 -0.33 -15.99 -3.30
C ASP A 169 -1.70 -16.10 -2.62
N LYS A 170 -2.56 -16.87 -3.25
CA LYS A 170 -3.92 -17.13 -2.84
C LYS A 170 -4.19 -18.64 -2.84
N PHE A 171 -4.18 -19.24 -1.66
CA PHE A 171 -4.37 -20.67 -1.47
C PHE A 171 -5.86 -20.98 -1.28
N ASN A 172 -6.41 -21.79 -2.16
CA ASN A 172 -7.80 -22.24 -2.05
C ASN A 172 -7.88 -23.60 -1.36
N PHE A 173 -8.42 -23.67 -0.16
CA PHE A 173 -8.62 -24.87 0.62
C PHE A 173 -10.02 -25.48 0.44
N HIS A 174 -10.71 -25.14 -0.65
CA HIS A 174 -12.06 -25.62 -0.99
C HIS A 174 -13.07 -25.35 0.14
N LEU A 175 -13.56 -26.40 0.80
CA LEU A 175 -14.54 -26.26 1.88
C LEU A 175 -13.99 -25.55 3.11
N ALA A 176 -12.69 -25.51 3.31
CA ALA A 176 -12.07 -24.83 4.44
C ALA A 176 -11.84 -23.33 4.17
N GLY A 177 -12.15 -22.85 2.97
CA GLY A 177 -12.03 -21.44 2.62
C GLY A 177 -10.79 -21.10 1.80
N GLU A 178 -10.32 -19.88 1.93
CA GLU A 178 -9.23 -19.30 1.15
C GLU A 178 -8.25 -18.56 2.05
N MET A 179 -6.95 -18.72 1.83
CA MET A 179 -5.91 -17.97 2.52
C MET A 179 -5.16 -17.09 1.53
N VAL A 180 -5.07 -15.81 1.85
CA VAL A 180 -4.23 -14.84 1.15
C VAL A 180 -2.95 -14.66 1.95
N ALA A 181 -1.81 -14.77 1.29
CA ALA A 181 -0.49 -14.57 1.88
C ALA A 181 0.31 -13.58 1.05
N HIS A 182 0.92 -12.60 1.70
CA HIS A 182 1.85 -11.68 1.09
C HIS A 182 3.08 -11.54 1.99
N MET A 183 4.25 -11.71 1.39
CA MET A 183 5.55 -11.52 2.03
C MET A 183 6.33 -10.47 1.26
N ASP A 184 6.95 -9.55 1.99
CA ASP A 184 7.71 -8.43 1.46
C ASP A 184 9.06 -8.35 2.22
N ILE A 185 10.17 -8.48 1.53
CA ILE A 185 11.52 -8.32 2.09
C ILE A 185 12.29 -7.31 1.26
N GLY A 186 13.12 -6.50 1.91
CA GLY A 186 13.90 -5.50 1.20
C GLY A 186 14.81 -4.70 2.11
N GLY A 187 15.30 -3.59 1.61
CA GLY A 187 16.17 -2.71 2.37
C GLY A 187 16.88 -1.68 1.51
N PHE A 188 17.68 -0.87 2.17
CA PHE A 188 18.52 0.13 1.54
C PHE A 188 19.97 -0.34 1.52
N LEU A 189 20.54 -0.49 0.32
CA LEU A 189 21.98 -0.74 0.12
C LEU A 189 22.79 0.54 0.31
N ASN A 190 22.14 1.67 0.02
CA ASN A 190 22.68 3.01 0.23
C ASN A 190 21.51 3.91 0.67
N ASN A 191 21.68 4.65 1.75
CA ASN A 191 20.68 5.58 2.29
C ASN A 191 21.31 6.93 2.67
N LYS A 192 22.32 7.38 1.91
CA LYS A 192 23.07 8.61 2.21
C LYS A 192 22.19 9.85 2.22
N GLN A 193 21.27 9.98 1.27
CA GLN A 193 20.30 11.05 1.18
C GLN A 193 18.99 10.50 0.64
N VAL A 194 18.00 10.38 1.51
CA VAL A 194 16.67 9.87 1.20
C VAL A 194 15.65 10.84 1.77
N TYR A 195 14.69 11.26 0.99
CA TYR A 195 13.57 12.06 1.48
C TYR A 195 12.37 11.18 1.80
N ILE A 196 11.42 11.74 2.55
CA ILE A 196 10.30 10.99 3.13
C ILE A 196 9.46 10.24 2.07
N GLN A 197 9.40 10.75 0.84
CA GLN A 197 8.67 10.15 -0.27
C GLN A 197 9.25 8.78 -0.68
N ASP A 198 10.57 8.59 -0.50
CA ASP A 198 11.29 7.40 -0.94
C ASP A 198 11.59 6.40 0.19
N PHE A 199 11.18 6.71 1.43
CA PHE A 199 11.28 5.76 2.55
C PHE A 199 10.49 4.48 2.26
N LYS A 200 10.84 3.39 2.92
CA LYS A 200 9.93 2.26 3.03
C LYS A 200 8.84 2.60 4.03
N HIS A 201 7.64 2.73 3.54
CA HIS A 201 6.45 2.89 4.36
C HIS A 201 5.78 1.52 4.55
N PHE A 202 5.39 1.21 5.78
CA PHE A 202 4.54 0.06 6.07
C PHE A 202 3.08 0.51 6.07
N ASN A 203 2.28 -0.09 5.19
CA ASN A 203 0.86 0.22 5.09
C ASN A 203 0.16 -0.04 6.42
N GLY A 204 -0.43 0.99 7.00
CA GLY A 204 -1.10 0.88 8.29
C GLY A 204 -2.30 1.82 8.38
N HIS A 205 -2.91 1.93 9.54
CA HIS A 205 -4.10 2.73 9.74
C HIS A 205 -3.99 3.66 10.95
N LYS A 206 -4.56 4.87 10.79
CA LYS A 206 -4.73 5.86 11.86
C LYS A 206 -6.16 5.90 12.41
N ASN A 207 -7.09 5.20 11.77
CA ASN A 207 -8.52 5.23 12.07
C ASN A 207 -9.06 3.84 12.38
N ILE A 208 -10.28 3.80 12.94
CA ILE A 208 -11.05 2.56 13.12
C ILE A 208 -11.50 2.01 11.76
N PHE A 209 -11.71 2.89 10.76
CA PHE A 209 -12.17 2.52 9.44
C PHE A 209 -11.01 2.09 8.53
N VAL A 210 -11.12 0.88 7.96
CA VAL A 210 -10.15 0.27 7.05
C VAL A 210 -10.75 0.25 5.64
N PRO A 211 -10.22 1.03 4.69
CA PRO A 211 -10.74 1.03 3.32
C PRO A 211 -10.28 -0.17 2.51
N ASP A 212 -9.11 -0.72 2.82
CA ASP A 212 -8.52 -1.87 2.15
C ASP A 212 -7.79 -2.74 3.16
N TYR A 213 -8.03 -4.05 3.11
CA TYR A 213 -7.42 -5.04 4.00
C TYR A 213 -6.21 -5.76 3.39
N GLU A 214 -6.01 -5.63 2.08
CA GLU A 214 -4.89 -6.30 1.42
C GLU A 214 -3.58 -5.58 1.74
N ASN A 215 -2.56 -6.36 2.14
CA ASN A 215 -1.20 -5.89 2.40
C ASN A 215 -1.12 -4.70 3.37
N THR A 216 -1.93 -4.74 4.42
CA THR A 216 -2.13 -3.63 5.35
C THR A 216 -2.08 -4.11 6.80
N PHE A 217 -1.41 -3.34 7.66
CA PHE A 217 -1.43 -3.50 9.10
C PHE A 217 -2.66 -2.81 9.68
N LEU A 218 -3.43 -3.52 10.47
CA LEU A 218 -4.68 -2.99 11.00
C LEU A 218 -4.48 -1.95 12.11
N ASN A 219 -3.33 -1.99 12.81
CA ASN A 219 -3.10 -1.15 13.98
C ASN A 219 -1.75 -0.40 14.00
N ALA A 220 -0.80 -0.70 13.12
CA ALA A 220 0.44 0.06 12.99
C ALA A 220 0.20 1.42 12.30
N LEU A 221 0.94 2.46 12.72
CA LEU A 221 0.86 3.79 12.10
C LEU A 221 1.84 3.90 10.93
N TYR A 222 1.34 4.23 9.74
CA TYR A 222 2.13 4.13 8.50
C TYR A 222 3.36 5.06 8.45
N TYR A 223 3.25 6.38 8.65
CA TYR A 223 4.44 7.25 8.59
C TYR A 223 5.38 7.06 9.78
N ALA A 224 4.84 6.87 10.98
CA ALA A 224 5.64 6.72 12.19
C ALA A 224 6.63 5.55 12.11
N ASN A 225 6.21 4.47 11.46
CA ASN A 225 7.00 3.25 11.33
C ASN A 225 7.80 3.16 10.02
N SER A 226 7.85 4.23 9.23
CA SER A 226 8.65 4.29 7.99
C SER A 226 10.14 4.15 8.30
N THR A 227 10.88 3.48 7.42
CA THR A 227 12.28 3.16 7.63
C THR A 227 13.13 3.35 6.38
N THR A 228 14.42 3.63 6.58
CA THR A 228 15.49 3.55 5.59
C THR A 228 16.53 2.49 5.98
N ALA A 229 16.12 1.49 6.77
CA ALA A 229 17.00 0.44 7.28
C ALA A 229 17.60 -0.40 6.15
N PRO A 230 18.82 -0.95 6.35
CA PRO A 230 19.46 -1.85 5.38
C PRO A 230 18.69 -3.13 5.10
N PHE A 231 17.83 -3.54 6.04
CA PHE A 231 16.96 -4.70 5.86
C PHE A 231 15.64 -4.49 6.56
N TYR A 232 14.56 -4.94 5.91
CA TYR A 232 13.23 -5.10 6.50
C TYR A 232 12.54 -6.34 5.94
N SER A 233 11.54 -6.83 6.67
CA SER A 233 10.61 -7.86 6.22
C SER A 233 9.21 -7.55 6.70
N ALA A 234 8.20 -7.89 5.91
CA ALA A 234 6.79 -7.81 6.28
C ALA A 234 6.06 -9.07 5.81
N LEU A 235 5.09 -9.51 6.60
CA LEU A 235 4.26 -10.67 6.31
C LEU A 235 2.81 -10.32 6.61
N TYR A 236 1.92 -10.69 5.70
CA TYR A 236 0.48 -10.50 5.81
C TYR A 236 -0.20 -11.83 5.51
N LEU A 237 -1.00 -12.32 6.45
CA LEU A 237 -1.73 -13.57 6.34
C LEU A 237 -3.18 -13.34 6.70
N GLN A 238 -4.10 -13.72 5.81
CA GLN A 238 -5.53 -13.69 6.09
C GLN A 238 -6.18 -14.99 5.59
N HIS A 239 -7.00 -15.60 6.41
CA HIS A 239 -7.78 -16.77 6.08
C HIS A 239 -9.28 -16.44 6.14
N HIS A 240 -9.94 -16.56 5.01
CA HIS A 240 -11.38 -16.38 4.83
C HIS A 240 -12.05 -17.75 4.85
N PHE A 241 -12.83 -18.04 5.87
CA PHE A 241 -13.44 -19.35 6.06
C PHE A 241 -14.63 -19.63 5.14
N ASN A 242 -15.15 -18.62 4.41
CA ASN A 242 -16.20 -18.76 3.40
C ASN A 242 -17.38 -19.63 3.85
N GLY A 243 -17.82 -19.48 5.09
CA GLY A 243 -18.92 -20.24 5.68
C GLY A 243 -18.57 -21.62 6.23
N ALA A 244 -17.33 -22.11 6.12
CA ALA A 244 -16.92 -23.43 6.63
C ALA A 244 -17.27 -23.66 8.10
N LEU A 245 -17.16 -22.63 8.92
CA LEU A 245 -17.50 -22.67 10.36
C LEU A 245 -18.87 -22.05 10.63
N THR A 246 -19.16 -20.89 10.07
CA THR A 246 -20.36 -20.08 10.36
C THR A 246 -21.63 -20.70 9.82
N ASN A 247 -21.59 -21.47 8.73
CA ASN A 247 -22.75 -22.20 8.21
C ASN A 247 -23.28 -23.30 9.14
N LYS A 248 -22.49 -23.69 10.16
CA LYS A 248 -22.92 -24.62 11.21
C LYS A 248 -23.77 -23.95 12.30
N ILE A 249 -23.75 -22.62 12.36
CA ILE A 249 -24.50 -21.82 13.33
C ILE A 249 -25.72 -21.22 12.60
N PRO A 250 -26.95 -21.58 12.96
CA PRO A 250 -28.16 -21.21 12.21
C PRO A 250 -28.30 -19.70 11.95
N LEU A 251 -27.98 -18.88 12.95
CA LEU A 251 -28.05 -17.41 12.83
C LEU A 251 -27.05 -16.87 11.80
N PHE A 252 -25.78 -17.29 11.87
CA PHE A 252 -24.74 -16.85 10.96
C PHE A 252 -24.98 -17.33 9.53
N LYS A 253 -25.47 -18.57 9.37
CA LYS A 253 -25.89 -19.12 8.10
C LYS A 253 -27.02 -18.27 7.47
N LYS A 254 -28.05 -17.92 8.26
CA LYS A 254 -29.18 -17.10 7.78
C LYS A 254 -28.74 -15.69 7.37
N LEU A 255 -27.79 -15.09 8.09
CA LEU A 255 -27.25 -13.76 7.82
C LEU A 255 -26.12 -13.79 6.77
N ASN A 256 -25.66 -14.98 6.37
CA ASN A 256 -24.54 -15.19 5.47
C ASN A 256 -23.25 -14.50 5.95
N TRP A 257 -23.01 -14.50 7.26
CA TRP A 257 -21.79 -13.98 7.86
C TRP A 257 -20.68 -15.00 7.80
N ASN A 258 -19.49 -14.59 7.40
CA ASN A 258 -18.33 -15.44 7.30
C ASN A 258 -17.27 -15.03 8.33
N LEU A 259 -16.55 -16.03 8.86
CA LEU A 259 -15.42 -15.80 9.73
C LEU A 259 -14.18 -15.49 8.89
N VAL A 260 -13.37 -14.57 9.37
CA VAL A 260 -12.02 -14.30 8.90
C VAL A 260 -11.07 -14.28 10.07
N ALA A 261 -9.83 -14.76 9.88
CA ALA A 261 -8.76 -14.64 10.84
C ALA A 261 -7.46 -14.33 10.14
N GLY A 262 -6.55 -13.64 10.80
CA GLY A 262 -5.27 -13.30 10.19
C GLY A 262 -4.21 -12.89 11.19
N ALA A 263 -2.99 -12.77 10.68
CA ALA A 263 -1.84 -12.30 11.41
C ALA A 263 -0.93 -11.52 10.46
N ASN A 264 -0.47 -10.36 10.89
CA ASN A 264 0.47 -9.54 10.16
C ASN A 264 1.66 -9.20 11.05
N GLY A 265 2.82 -9.00 10.45
CA GLY A 265 3.99 -8.57 11.20
C GLY A 265 5.04 -7.94 10.30
N PHE A 266 5.88 -7.10 10.88
CA PHE A 266 7.07 -6.60 10.23
C PHE A 266 8.26 -6.49 11.19
N TYR A 267 9.43 -6.53 10.61
CA TYR A 267 10.70 -6.31 11.28
C TYR A 267 11.58 -5.38 10.43
N ALA A 268 12.32 -4.50 11.06
CA ALA A 268 13.36 -3.70 10.43
C ALA A 268 14.67 -3.81 11.24
N SER A 269 15.80 -3.83 10.57
CA SER A 269 17.13 -3.95 11.19
C SER A 269 17.52 -2.72 12.04
N SER A 270 16.71 -1.65 12.03
CA SER A 270 16.74 -0.56 13.01
C SER A 270 16.37 -1.00 14.43
N GLY A 271 15.85 -2.22 14.60
CA GLY A 271 15.33 -2.78 15.85
C GLY A 271 13.81 -2.74 15.97
N ASP A 272 13.13 -2.09 15.03
CA ASP A 272 11.67 -1.99 15.03
C ASP A 272 11.03 -3.33 14.67
N HIS A 273 10.08 -3.77 15.47
CA HIS A 273 9.31 -4.99 15.23
C HIS A 273 7.86 -4.83 15.64
N TYR A 274 6.98 -5.47 14.89
CA TYR A 274 5.55 -5.41 15.08
C TYR A 274 4.92 -6.74 14.69
N PHE A 275 3.92 -7.14 15.45
CA PHE A 275 3.07 -8.29 15.17
C PHE A 275 1.65 -7.99 15.61
N GLU A 276 0.67 -8.41 14.81
CA GLU A 276 -0.75 -8.37 15.16
C GLU A 276 -1.44 -9.68 14.77
N ALA A 277 -2.38 -10.10 15.60
CA ALA A 277 -3.29 -11.20 15.30
C ALA A 277 -4.73 -10.70 15.46
N PHE A 278 -5.60 -11.10 14.57
CA PHE A 278 -6.98 -10.64 14.54
C PHE A 278 -7.94 -11.73 14.07
N GLY A 279 -9.19 -11.57 14.46
CA GLY A 279 -10.30 -12.34 13.96
C GLY A 279 -11.52 -11.44 13.77
N GLY A 280 -12.36 -11.77 12.81
CA GLY A 280 -13.49 -10.92 12.48
C GLY A 280 -14.61 -11.64 11.77
N LEU A 281 -15.65 -10.88 11.52
CA LEU A 281 -16.80 -11.28 10.71
C LEU A 281 -16.87 -10.40 9.47
N GLU A 282 -17.01 -11.04 8.35
CA GLU A 282 -17.20 -10.38 7.06
C GLU A 282 -18.57 -10.70 6.47
N ASN A 283 -18.95 -9.97 5.42
CA ASN A 283 -20.24 -10.04 4.77
C ASN A 283 -21.43 -9.60 5.66
N ILE A 284 -21.14 -8.81 6.70
CA ILE A 284 -22.16 -8.18 7.53
C ILE A 284 -22.94 -7.20 6.66
N LEU A 285 -24.27 -7.36 6.57
CA LEU A 285 -25.11 -6.59 5.65
C LEU A 285 -24.62 -6.63 4.18
N LYS A 286 -23.88 -7.68 3.80
CA LYS A 286 -23.25 -7.90 2.47
C LYS A 286 -22.07 -6.99 2.12
N ILE A 287 -21.73 -6.02 2.95
CA ILE A 287 -20.71 -4.99 2.64
C ILE A 287 -19.73 -4.71 3.77
N LEU A 288 -20.06 -5.04 5.01
CA LEU A 288 -19.23 -4.69 6.16
C LEU A 288 -18.40 -5.86 6.63
N ARG A 289 -17.21 -5.52 7.13
CA ARG A 289 -16.32 -6.39 7.88
C ARG A 289 -15.97 -5.71 9.20
N VAL A 290 -15.97 -6.49 10.29
CA VAL A 290 -15.57 -6.05 11.63
C VAL A 290 -14.54 -7.01 12.17
N ASP A 291 -13.39 -6.50 12.55
CA ASP A 291 -12.28 -7.25 13.13
C ASP A 291 -11.96 -6.78 14.54
N VAL A 292 -11.58 -7.72 15.37
CA VAL A 292 -11.00 -7.49 16.70
C VAL A 292 -9.64 -8.16 16.73
N GLY A 293 -8.65 -7.46 17.23
CA GLY A 293 -7.30 -7.99 17.27
C GLY A 293 -6.44 -7.41 18.38
N LYS A 294 -5.27 -7.99 18.52
CA LYS A 294 -4.26 -7.54 19.46
C LYS A 294 -2.92 -7.42 18.74
N SER A 295 -2.22 -6.34 19.02
CA SER A 295 -0.88 -6.06 18.49
C SER A 295 0.17 -6.05 19.60
N PHE A 296 1.40 -6.37 19.18
CA PHE A 296 2.60 -6.47 20.01
C PHE A 296 3.76 -5.84 19.24
N GLY A 297 4.73 -5.29 19.95
CA GLY A 297 5.93 -4.72 19.36
C GLY A 297 6.40 -3.48 20.09
N ASN A 298 7.48 -2.90 19.57
CA ASN A 298 8.12 -1.69 20.11
C ASN A 298 7.87 -0.45 19.23
N VAL A 299 6.93 -0.52 18.30
CA VAL A 299 6.66 0.51 17.29
C VAL A 299 5.42 1.35 17.63
N TYR A 300 5.21 2.42 16.89
CA TYR A 300 4.04 3.27 17.04
C TYR A 300 2.76 2.54 16.56
N MET A 301 1.84 2.32 17.50
CA MET A 301 0.52 1.75 17.29
C MET A 301 -0.53 2.54 18.07
N LEU A 302 -1.81 2.44 17.70
CA LEU A 302 -2.88 3.18 18.40
C LEU A 302 -3.08 2.63 19.80
N GLN A 303 -3.50 1.39 19.92
CA GLN A 303 -3.70 0.67 21.20
C GLN A 303 -3.45 -0.82 20.99
N PRO A 304 -2.88 -1.54 21.97
CA PRO A 304 -2.62 -2.98 21.79
C PRO A 304 -3.86 -3.81 21.43
N LEU A 305 -5.01 -3.54 22.03
CA LEU A 305 -6.29 -4.13 21.67
C LEU A 305 -7.03 -3.17 20.73
N PHE A 306 -7.48 -3.66 19.58
CA PHE A 306 -8.12 -2.84 18.59
C PHE A 306 -9.39 -3.45 17.99
N ILE A 307 -10.26 -2.56 17.52
CA ILE A 307 -11.42 -2.90 16.68
C ILE A 307 -11.26 -2.15 15.38
N ARG A 308 -11.55 -2.84 14.26
CA ARG A 308 -11.52 -2.25 12.91
C ARG A 308 -12.82 -2.56 12.19
N VAL A 309 -13.28 -1.59 11.43
CA VAL A 309 -14.47 -1.70 10.59
C VAL A 309 -14.10 -1.32 9.17
N GLY A 310 -14.49 -2.11 8.20
CA GLY A 310 -14.21 -1.81 6.80
C GLY A 310 -15.30 -2.30 5.88
N LEU A 311 -15.18 -1.93 4.61
CA LEU A 311 -16.07 -2.35 3.55
C LEU A 311 -15.46 -3.55 2.83
N ASN A 312 -16.17 -4.67 2.78
CA ASN A 312 -15.79 -5.85 2.04
C ASN A 312 -16.60 -5.93 0.73
N GLY A 313 -15.92 -6.09 -0.39
CA GLY A 313 -16.56 -6.40 -1.67
C GLY A 313 -17.06 -5.25 -2.54
N LEU A 314 -17.13 -4.00 -2.06
CA LEU A 314 -17.51 -2.85 -2.88
C LEU A 314 -16.34 -1.97 -3.35
N ILE A 315 -15.17 -2.07 -2.72
CA ILE A 315 -14.01 -1.21 -3.00
C ILE A 315 -12.73 -2.05 -3.21
N GLY A 316 -12.84 -3.33 -3.51
CA GLY A 316 -11.72 -4.19 -3.93
C GLY A 316 -11.22 -3.91 -5.37
N SER A 317 -11.79 -2.91 -6.03
CA SER A 317 -11.18 -2.28 -7.20
C SER A 317 -10.62 -0.93 -6.75
N LYS A 318 -9.30 -0.74 -6.80
CA LYS A 318 -8.71 0.60 -6.81
C LYS A 318 -9.59 1.44 -7.74
N ILE A 319 -10.37 2.36 -7.19
CA ILE A 319 -11.00 3.41 -8.00
C ILE A 319 -9.82 4.28 -8.43
N THR A 320 -9.17 3.89 -9.48
CA THR A 320 -8.25 4.74 -10.22
C THR A 320 -9.13 5.80 -10.86
N PHE A 321 -9.33 6.92 -10.18
CA PHE A 321 -9.83 8.13 -10.84
C PHE A 321 -8.86 8.41 -11.96
N GLY A 322 -9.40 8.28 -13.19
CA GLY A 322 -8.68 8.14 -14.43
C GLY A 322 -7.41 9.00 -14.52
N LYS A 323 -6.30 8.34 -14.77
CA LYS A 323 -5.27 8.91 -15.62
C LYS A 323 -5.89 9.01 -17.03
N LYS A 324 -6.46 10.15 -17.38
CA LYS A 324 -6.56 10.62 -18.76
C LYS A 324 -5.26 11.28 -19.14
#